data_41c9bf8108f10e4a4955af5704493988
#
_entry.id   41c9bf8108f10e4a4955af5704493988
#
_cell.length_a   1.000
_cell.length_b   1.000
_cell.length_c   1.000
_cell.angle_alpha   90.00
_cell.angle_beta   90.00
_cell.angle_gamma   90.00
#
_symmetry.space_group_name_H-M   'P 1'
#
loop_
_entity.id
_entity.type
_entity.pdbx_description
1 polymer ?
#
loop_
_entity_poly.entity_id
_entity_poly.type
_entity_poly.pdbx_seq_one_letter_code
_entity_poly.pdbx_strand_id
1 'polypeptide(L)'
;MRPTLPAPRPLPTAALDAAILRADARTQLILRLACDLGLRRAEIAKIHRDDVIDDLVGYSLRVRGKGERVRILPLPTSLARVILDAEGFLFPGRDDGHLSARWVGKLAANALPGAWSLHAGRHRFATLAHRQCGDLLVVQDLLGHASPVTTRVYIAPDATKARTVIESLAA
;
A
#
# COMPACT_ATOMS: atom_id res chain seq x y z
N MET A 1 23.01 -9.10 22.62
CA MET A 1 21.97 -9.70 21.78
C MET A 1 20.90 -8.62 21.56
N ARG A 2 20.73 -8.06 20.35
CA ARG A 2 19.65 -7.08 20.09
C ARG A 2 18.33 -7.84 20.05
N PRO A 3 17.29 -7.39 20.75
CA PRO A 3 15.99 -8.03 20.67
C PRO A 3 15.50 -7.97 19.22
N THR A 4 15.22 -9.12 18.64
CA THR A 4 14.55 -9.20 17.33
C THR A 4 13.17 -8.61 17.50
N LEU A 5 12.95 -7.44 16.88
CA LEU A 5 11.61 -6.85 16.80
C LEU A 5 10.67 -7.89 16.16
N PRO A 6 9.49 -8.11 16.74
CA PRO A 6 8.53 -9.05 16.16
C PRO A 6 8.24 -8.64 14.71
N ALA A 7 8.15 -9.64 13.83
CA ALA A 7 7.85 -9.41 12.42
C ALA A 7 6.59 -8.54 12.28
N PRO A 8 6.62 -7.51 11.45
CA PRO A 8 5.47 -6.64 11.27
C PRO A 8 4.26 -7.47 10.80
N ARG A 9 3.13 -7.28 11.45
CA ARG A 9 1.91 -8.03 11.14
C ARG A 9 1.11 -7.31 10.05
N PRO A 10 0.62 -8.02 9.00
CA PRO A 10 -0.30 -7.44 8.03
C PRO A 10 -1.63 -7.07 8.69
N LEU A 11 -2.24 -5.97 8.25
CA LEU A 11 -3.55 -5.52 8.72
C LEU A 11 -4.61 -6.59 8.41
N PRO A 12 -5.37 -7.09 9.40
CA PRO A 12 -6.45 -8.05 9.17
C PRO A 12 -7.59 -7.45 8.35
N THR A 13 -8.28 -8.27 7.55
CA THR A 13 -9.43 -7.84 6.74
C THR A 13 -10.53 -7.24 7.61
N ALA A 14 -10.91 -7.90 8.70
CA ALA A 14 -11.93 -7.40 9.61
C ALA A 14 -11.59 -6.02 10.21
N ALA A 15 -10.30 -5.75 10.49
CA ALA A 15 -9.86 -4.45 11.00
C ALA A 15 -9.95 -3.36 9.92
N LEU A 16 -9.63 -3.68 8.67
CA LEU A 16 -9.77 -2.77 7.53
C LEU A 16 -11.25 -2.46 7.27
N ASP A 17 -12.10 -3.48 7.20
CA ASP A 17 -13.53 -3.32 6.94
C ASP A 17 -14.21 -2.47 8.02
N ALA A 18 -13.90 -2.73 9.28
CA ALA A 18 -14.39 -1.94 10.41
C ALA A 18 -13.92 -0.47 10.35
N ALA A 19 -12.70 -0.22 9.86
CA ALA A 19 -12.20 1.13 9.67
C ALA A 19 -12.88 1.84 8.50
N ILE A 20 -13.06 1.16 7.38
CA ILE A 20 -13.75 1.69 6.18
C ILE A 20 -15.20 2.08 6.51
N LEU A 21 -15.92 1.25 7.26
CA LEU A 21 -17.32 1.54 7.62
C LEU A 21 -17.50 2.80 8.49
N ARG A 22 -16.48 3.17 9.27
CA ARG A 22 -16.53 4.31 10.20
C ARG A 22 -15.86 5.57 9.68
N ALA A 23 -15.00 5.44 8.68
CA ALA A 23 -14.22 6.54 8.16
C ALA A 23 -15.02 7.42 7.20
N ASP A 24 -14.66 8.70 7.13
CA ASP A 24 -15.11 9.59 6.06
C ASP A 24 -14.49 9.19 4.70
N ALA A 25 -15.05 9.69 3.60
CA ALA A 25 -14.61 9.35 2.25
C ALA A 25 -13.11 9.57 2.00
N ARG A 26 -12.56 10.65 2.57
CA ARG A 26 -11.12 10.98 2.49
C ARG A 26 -10.28 9.90 3.16
N THR A 27 -10.63 9.52 4.37
CA THR A 27 -9.90 8.53 5.17
C THR A 27 -10.07 7.12 4.57
N GLN A 28 -11.25 6.78 4.05
CA GLN A 28 -11.46 5.55 3.29
C GLN A 28 -10.51 5.46 2.10
N LEU A 29 -10.37 6.54 1.34
CA LEU A 29 -9.48 6.60 0.18
C LEU A 29 -8.00 6.43 0.60
N ILE A 30 -7.57 7.08 1.68
CA ILE A 30 -6.22 6.90 2.26
C ILE A 30 -5.97 5.43 2.61
N LEU A 31 -6.93 4.77 3.27
CA LEU A 31 -6.83 3.36 3.64
C LEU A 31 -6.73 2.45 2.40
N ARG A 32 -7.57 2.68 1.39
CA ARG A 32 -7.53 1.94 0.12
C ARG A 32 -6.20 2.10 -0.60
N LEU A 33 -5.68 3.32 -0.74
CA LEU A 33 -4.39 3.57 -1.37
C LEU A 33 -3.22 2.83 -0.67
N ALA A 34 -3.26 2.71 0.65
CA ALA A 34 -2.26 1.95 1.39
C ALA A 34 -2.46 0.43 1.29
N CYS A 35 -3.71 -0.05 1.35
CA CYS A 35 -4.02 -1.48 1.44
C CYS A 35 -4.14 -2.17 0.09
N ASP A 36 -4.56 -1.44 -0.96
CA ASP A 36 -4.81 -1.99 -2.30
C ASP A 36 -3.68 -1.67 -3.29
N LEU A 37 -2.89 -0.59 -3.05
CA LEU A 37 -1.75 -0.20 -3.88
C LEU A 37 -0.41 -0.22 -3.13
N GLY A 38 -0.42 -0.49 -1.84
CA GLY A 38 0.79 -0.56 -1.03
C GLY A 38 1.53 0.77 -0.88
N LEU A 39 0.86 1.91 -1.03
CA LEU A 39 1.50 3.22 -0.98
C LEU A 39 1.94 3.61 0.44
N ARG A 40 3.06 4.32 0.53
CA ARG A 40 3.53 4.93 1.79
C ARG A 40 2.73 6.20 2.08
N ARG A 41 2.57 6.56 3.37
CA ARG A 41 1.87 7.79 3.77
C ARG A 41 2.39 9.06 3.08
N ALA A 42 3.71 9.15 2.83
CA ALA A 42 4.31 10.29 2.14
C ALA A 42 4.03 10.27 0.62
N GLU A 43 3.87 9.09 0.03
CA GLU A 43 3.46 8.91 -1.37
C GLU A 43 1.98 9.27 -1.53
N ILE A 44 1.13 8.79 -0.62
CA ILE A 44 -0.32 9.10 -0.59
C ILE A 44 -0.54 10.61 -0.49
N ALA A 45 0.19 11.30 0.40
CA ALA A 45 0.05 12.74 0.62
C ALA A 45 0.27 13.56 -0.67
N LYS A 46 1.15 13.09 -1.56
CA LYS A 46 1.62 13.80 -2.76
C LYS A 46 0.93 13.40 -4.05
N ILE A 47 -0.08 12.54 -4.02
CA ILE A 47 -0.80 12.15 -5.23
C ILE A 47 -1.46 13.39 -5.84
N HIS A 48 -1.16 13.64 -7.11
CA HIS A 48 -1.72 14.71 -7.92
C HIS A 48 -2.46 14.11 -9.13
N ARG A 49 -3.48 14.79 -9.64
CA ARG A 49 -4.22 14.31 -10.80
C ARG A 49 -3.33 14.03 -12.01
N ASP A 50 -2.27 14.83 -12.21
CA ASP A 50 -1.33 14.68 -13.31
C ASP A 50 -0.37 13.49 -13.13
N ASP A 51 -0.46 12.77 -12.02
CA ASP A 51 0.27 11.52 -11.82
C ASP A 51 -0.48 10.30 -12.39
N VAL A 52 -1.73 10.47 -12.82
CA VAL A 52 -2.48 9.44 -13.54
C VAL A 52 -2.07 9.45 -15.01
N ILE A 53 -1.71 8.28 -15.50
CA ILE A 53 -1.33 8.03 -16.89
C ILE A 53 -2.40 7.14 -17.50
N ASP A 54 -3.00 7.57 -18.62
CA ASP A 54 -3.83 6.71 -19.46
C ASP A 54 -2.90 5.99 -20.44
N ASP A 55 -2.87 4.67 -20.39
CA ASP A 55 -2.04 3.83 -21.23
C ASP A 55 -2.89 2.84 -22.04
N LEU A 56 -2.25 2.06 -22.94
CA LEU A 56 -2.95 1.18 -23.88
C LEU A 56 -3.77 0.06 -23.21
N VAL A 57 -3.53 -0.22 -21.92
CA VAL A 57 -4.18 -1.31 -21.18
C VAL A 57 -5.02 -0.80 -20.00
N GLY A 58 -5.09 0.53 -19.81
CA GLY A 58 -5.89 1.16 -18.75
C GLY A 58 -5.19 2.34 -18.12
N TYR A 59 -5.23 2.43 -16.78
CA TYR A 59 -4.62 3.53 -16.04
C TYR A 59 -3.43 3.06 -15.23
N SER A 60 -2.45 3.94 -15.10
CA SER A 60 -1.29 3.79 -14.24
C SER A 60 -1.10 5.02 -13.36
N LEU A 61 -0.50 4.85 -12.19
CA LEU A 61 -0.15 5.93 -11.27
C LEU A 61 1.36 6.10 -11.20
N ARG A 62 1.84 7.31 -11.47
CA ARG A 62 3.22 7.71 -11.21
C ARG A 62 3.39 8.00 -9.73
N VAL A 63 4.20 7.22 -9.05
CA VAL A 63 4.47 7.36 -7.61
C VAL A 63 5.88 7.87 -7.40
N ARG A 64 6.00 9.01 -6.72
CA ARG A 64 7.28 9.64 -6.36
C ARG A 64 7.68 9.21 -4.95
N GLY A 65 8.74 8.42 -4.85
CA GLY A 65 9.28 7.91 -3.60
C GLY A 65 10.40 8.76 -3.01
N LYS A 66 11.04 8.25 -1.97
CA LYS A 66 12.20 8.88 -1.35
C LYS A 66 13.38 8.95 -2.34
N GLY A 67 14.07 10.12 -2.40
CA GLY A 67 15.22 10.34 -3.28
C GLY A 67 14.83 10.41 -4.75
N GLU A 68 13.69 11.00 -5.06
CA GLU A 68 13.16 11.24 -6.42
C GLU A 68 12.96 9.98 -7.27
N ARG A 69 12.99 8.82 -6.64
CA ARG A 69 12.70 7.57 -7.35
C ARG A 69 11.24 7.53 -7.77
N VAL A 70 11.04 7.33 -9.05
CA VAL A 70 9.70 7.20 -9.64
C VAL A 70 9.44 5.73 -9.96
N ARG A 71 8.23 5.26 -9.66
CA ARG A 71 7.71 3.99 -10.14
C ARG A 71 6.32 4.19 -10.74
N ILE A 72 5.96 3.33 -11.67
CA ILE A 72 4.63 3.31 -12.28
C ILE A 72 3.90 2.09 -11.73
N LEU A 73 2.69 2.33 -11.21
CA LEU A 73 1.83 1.28 -10.68
C LEU A 73 0.58 1.16 -11.56
N PRO A 74 0.15 -0.04 -11.93
CA PRO A 74 -1.18 -0.24 -12.48
C PRO A 74 -2.24 0.33 -11.52
N LEU A 75 -3.19 1.09 -12.05
CA LEU A 75 -4.20 1.79 -11.26
C LEU A 75 -5.60 1.30 -11.65
N PRO A 76 -6.38 0.76 -10.71
CA PRO A 76 -7.77 0.40 -10.97
C PRO A 76 -8.57 1.60 -11.48
N THR A 77 -9.40 1.41 -12.50
CA THR A 77 -10.21 2.47 -13.14
C THR A 77 -11.04 3.27 -12.13
N SER A 78 -11.57 2.62 -11.09
CA SER A 78 -12.34 3.28 -10.04
C SER A 78 -11.50 4.30 -9.25
N LEU A 79 -10.24 3.97 -8.92
CA LEU A 79 -9.33 4.88 -8.25
C LEU A 79 -8.80 5.96 -9.20
N ALA A 80 -8.54 5.61 -10.47
CA ALA A 80 -8.10 6.57 -11.48
C ALA A 80 -9.12 7.71 -11.64
N ARG A 81 -10.40 7.38 -11.73
CA ARG A 81 -11.48 8.37 -11.84
C ARG A 81 -11.50 9.32 -10.64
N VAL A 82 -11.44 8.78 -9.43
CA VAL A 82 -11.40 9.60 -8.20
C VAL A 82 -10.20 10.56 -8.17
N ILE A 83 -9.03 10.11 -8.66
CA ILE A 83 -7.84 10.97 -8.70
C ILE A 83 -7.97 12.02 -9.82
N LEU A 84 -8.50 11.67 -10.99
CA LEU A 84 -8.70 12.57 -12.12
C LEU A 84 -9.75 13.65 -11.84
N ASP A 85 -10.73 13.37 -10.99
CA ASP A 85 -11.76 14.33 -10.57
C ASP A 85 -11.24 15.39 -9.58
N ALA A 86 -10.02 15.20 -9.04
CA ALA A 86 -9.40 16.21 -8.18
C ALA A 86 -8.95 17.44 -9.00
N GLU A 87 -9.02 18.65 -8.41
CA GLU A 87 -8.56 19.89 -9.06
C GLU A 87 -7.04 20.09 -9.02
N GLY A 88 -6.30 19.13 -8.45
CA GLY A 88 -4.85 19.19 -8.27
C GLY A 88 -4.38 18.02 -7.42
N PHE A 89 -3.90 18.30 -6.20
CA PHE A 89 -3.58 17.24 -5.24
C PHE A 89 -4.84 16.51 -4.79
N LEU A 90 -4.80 15.19 -4.72
CA LEU A 90 -5.91 14.35 -4.26
C LEU A 90 -6.32 14.69 -2.82
N PHE A 91 -5.36 15.09 -2.01
CA PHE A 91 -5.56 15.52 -0.62
C PHE A 91 -5.00 16.93 -0.43
N PRO A 92 -5.76 17.97 -0.76
CA PRO A 92 -5.29 19.35 -0.61
C PRO A 92 -5.02 19.71 0.87
N GLY A 93 -4.02 20.56 1.10
CA GLY A 93 -3.58 20.96 2.43
C GLY A 93 -2.55 22.07 2.41
N ARG A 94 -1.86 22.29 3.55
CA ARG A 94 -0.95 23.42 3.75
C ARG A 94 0.54 23.07 3.57
N ASP A 95 0.85 21.82 3.23
CA ASP A 95 2.21 21.33 3.02
C ASP A 95 2.48 21.33 1.49
N ASP A 96 2.96 22.44 0.95
CA ASP A 96 3.14 22.66 -0.50
C ASP A 96 1.88 22.34 -1.34
N GLY A 97 0.70 22.69 -0.81
CA GLY A 97 -0.59 22.48 -1.47
C GLY A 97 -1.26 21.15 -1.16
N HIS A 98 -0.60 20.22 -0.47
CA HIS A 98 -1.14 18.90 -0.09
C HIS A 98 -1.18 18.69 1.44
N LEU A 99 -1.83 17.61 1.88
CA LEU A 99 -1.76 17.17 3.29
C LEU A 99 -0.33 16.70 3.62
N SER A 100 0.12 16.99 4.84
CA SER A 100 1.38 16.41 5.30
C SER A 100 1.27 14.89 5.48
N ALA A 101 2.39 14.19 5.27
CA ALA A 101 2.48 12.75 5.51
C ALA A 101 2.11 12.37 6.95
N ARG A 102 2.41 13.26 7.91
CA ARG A 102 2.03 13.08 9.32
C ARG A 102 0.51 13.10 9.48
N TRP A 103 -0.18 14.03 8.81
CA TRP A 103 -1.64 14.14 8.90
C TRP A 103 -2.35 12.97 8.24
N VAL A 104 -1.88 12.52 7.06
CA VAL A 104 -2.34 11.28 6.42
C VAL A 104 -2.24 10.10 7.37
N GLY A 105 -1.10 9.95 8.05
CA GLY A 105 -0.92 8.90 9.06
C GLY A 105 -1.87 9.02 10.25
N LYS A 106 -2.16 10.25 10.71
CA LYS A 106 -3.07 10.52 11.83
C LYS A 106 -4.52 10.17 11.47
N LEU A 107 -4.99 10.56 10.29
CA LEU A 107 -6.35 10.23 9.83
C LEU A 107 -6.55 8.72 9.79
N ALA A 108 -5.62 7.98 9.22
CA ALA A 108 -5.70 6.53 9.18
C ALA A 108 -5.63 5.88 10.58
N ALA A 109 -4.73 6.35 11.45
CA ALA A 109 -4.61 5.81 12.80
C ALA A 109 -5.87 6.03 13.64
N ASN A 110 -6.58 7.14 13.45
CA ASN A 110 -7.85 7.42 14.14
C ASN A 110 -8.99 6.49 13.66
N ALA A 111 -8.95 6.03 12.41
CA ALA A 111 -9.96 5.14 11.85
C ALA A 111 -9.66 3.66 12.14
N LEU A 112 -8.38 3.28 12.16
CA LEU A 112 -7.96 1.91 12.40
C LEU A 112 -8.16 1.51 13.87
N PRO A 113 -8.66 0.31 14.17
CA PRO A 113 -8.80 -0.14 15.55
C PRO A 113 -7.45 -0.47 16.19
N GLY A 114 -7.32 -0.19 17.49
CA GLY A 114 -6.13 -0.53 18.26
C GLY A 114 -4.85 0.18 17.79
N ALA A 115 -3.74 -0.55 17.70
CA ALA A 115 -2.43 -0.02 17.35
C ALA A 115 -2.07 -0.19 15.84
N TRP A 116 -3.04 -0.44 14.98
CA TRP A 116 -2.79 -0.59 13.55
C TRP A 116 -2.45 0.75 12.89
N SER A 117 -1.67 0.68 11.82
CA SER A 117 -1.21 1.85 11.07
C SER A 117 -1.24 1.60 9.55
N LEU A 118 -1.07 2.65 8.75
CA LEU A 118 -0.90 2.51 7.29
C LEU A 118 0.26 1.59 6.89
N HIS A 119 1.27 1.49 7.73
CA HIS A 119 2.37 0.55 7.51
C HIS A 119 1.90 -0.91 7.52
N ALA A 120 1.00 -1.26 8.44
CA ALA A 120 0.36 -2.57 8.46
C ALA A 120 -0.54 -2.80 7.23
N GLY A 121 -1.18 -1.75 6.70
CA GLY A 121 -1.91 -1.78 5.43
C GLY A 121 -1.01 -2.11 4.24
N ARG A 122 0.16 -1.49 4.17
CA ARG A 122 1.17 -1.80 3.15
C ARG A 122 1.73 -3.23 3.30
N HIS A 123 1.89 -3.73 4.53
CA HIS A 123 2.25 -5.14 4.78
C HIS A 123 1.16 -6.10 4.28
N ARG A 124 -0.10 -5.75 4.52
CA ARG A 124 -1.25 -6.48 3.98
C ARG A 124 -1.16 -6.57 2.45
N PHE A 125 -0.97 -5.44 1.76
CA PHE A 125 -0.79 -5.41 0.32
C PHE A 125 0.33 -6.35 -0.14
N ALA A 126 1.54 -6.23 0.44
CA ALA A 126 2.67 -7.06 0.09
C ALA A 126 2.39 -8.55 0.24
N THR A 127 1.76 -8.93 1.36
CA THR A 127 1.41 -10.33 1.65
C THR A 127 0.38 -10.86 0.66
N LEU A 128 -0.68 -10.09 0.36
CA LEU A 128 -1.72 -10.52 -0.59
C LEU A 128 -1.20 -10.56 -2.03
N ALA A 129 -0.42 -9.57 -2.45
CA ALA A 129 0.20 -9.56 -3.77
C ALA A 129 1.12 -10.77 -3.97
N HIS A 130 1.96 -11.09 -2.98
CA HIS A 130 2.81 -12.27 -3.05
C HIS A 130 2.02 -13.58 -3.09
N ARG A 131 0.96 -13.70 -2.29
CA ARG A 131 0.06 -14.87 -2.35
C ARG A 131 -0.57 -15.04 -3.72
N GLN A 132 -0.90 -13.93 -4.37
CA GLN A 132 -1.55 -13.93 -5.68
C GLN A 132 -0.59 -14.29 -6.82
N CYS A 133 0.59 -13.67 -6.88
CA CYS A 133 1.53 -13.86 -8.00
C CYS A 133 2.62 -14.88 -7.72
N GLY A 134 2.96 -15.14 -6.46
CA GLY A 134 4.07 -16.01 -6.06
C GLY A 134 5.47 -15.44 -6.33
N ASP A 135 5.57 -14.27 -6.94
CA ASP A 135 6.81 -13.64 -7.38
C ASP A 135 7.21 -12.48 -6.47
N LEU A 136 8.35 -12.63 -5.80
CA LEU A 136 8.89 -11.63 -4.89
C LEU A 136 9.38 -10.38 -5.64
N LEU A 137 9.89 -10.53 -6.86
CA LEU A 137 10.40 -9.41 -7.67
C LEU A 137 9.26 -8.51 -8.11
N VAL A 138 8.14 -9.09 -8.56
CA VAL A 138 6.92 -8.33 -8.87
C VAL A 138 6.45 -7.52 -7.66
N VAL A 139 6.41 -8.13 -6.48
CA VAL A 139 6.01 -7.43 -5.24
C VAL A 139 7.00 -6.33 -4.89
N GLN A 140 8.30 -6.56 -5.09
CA GLN A 140 9.35 -5.57 -4.88
C GLN A 140 9.16 -4.35 -5.77
N ASP A 141 8.88 -4.55 -7.04
CA ASP A 141 8.68 -3.47 -8.03
C ASP A 141 7.42 -2.66 -7.68
N LEU A 142 6.31 -3.33 -7.38
CA LEU A 142 5.07 -2.68 -6.94
C LEU A 142 5.29 -1.82 -5.68
N LEU A 143 6.08 -2.30 -4.73
CA LEU A 143 6.41 -1.56 -3.51
C LEU A 143 7.48 -0.48 -3.71
N GLY A 144 8.26 -0.54 -4.79
CA GLY A 144 9.41 0.35 -5.01
C GLY A 144 10.51 0.14 -3.96
N HIS A 145 10.86 -1.10 -3.68
CA HIS A 145 11.97 -1.46 -2.81
C HIS A 145 13.25 -1.60 -3.63
N ALA A 146 14.34 -0.97 -3.16
CA ALA A 146 15.64 -1.09 -3.80
C ALA A 146 16.31 -2.45 -3.55
N SER A 147 15.81 -3.24 -2.60
CA SER A 147 16.37 -4.52 -2.19
C SER A 147 15.29 -5.56 -1.89
N PRO A 148 15.45 -6.80 -2.36
CA PRO A 148 14.57 -7.93 -2.04
C PRO A 148 14.49 -8.21 -0.53
N VAL A 149 15.55 -7.95 0.21
CA VAL A 149 15.59 -8.10 1.68
C VAL A 149 14.53 -7.23 2.35
N THR A 150 14.34 -5.99 1.87
CA THR A 150 13.30 -5.10 2.37
C THR A 150 11.90 -5.64 2.10
N THR A 151 11.69 -6.25 0.93
CA THR A 151 10.39 -6.84 0.56
C THR A 151 10.07 -8.07 1.40
N ARG A 152 11.04 -8.93 1.70
CA ARG A 152 10.85 -10.11 2.57
C ARG A 152 10.30 -9.76 3.95
N VAL A 153 10.72 -8.65 4.53
CA VAL A 153 10.23 -8.18 5.83
C VAL A 153 8.72 -7.88 5.79
N TYR A 154 8.20 -7.52 4.61
CA TYR A 154 6.79 -7.17 4.41
C TYR A 154 5.88 -8.35 4.04
N ILE A 155 6.44 -9.53 3.77
CA ILE A 155 5.67 -10.71 3.40
C ILE A 155 5.61 -11.65 4.58
N ALA A 156 4.40 -11.93 5.07
CA ALA A 156 4.21 -12.95 6.10
C ALA A 156 4.46 -14.35 5.50
N PRO A 157 5.17 -15.24 6.21
CA PRO A 157 5.37 -16.61 5.76
C PRO A 157 4.04 -17.31 5.44
N ASP A 158 3.99 -18.00 4.31
CA ASP A 158 2.83 -18.80 3.92
C ASP A 158 3.11 -20.29 4.23
N ALA A 159 2.70 -20.71 5.42
CA ALA A 159 2.88 -22.08 5.89
C ALA A 159 2.12 -23.10 5.02
N THR A 160 1.02 -22.69 4.39
CA THR A 160 0.23 -23.56 3.51
C THR A 160 0.99 -23.87 2.23
N LYS A 161 1.60 -22.84 1.60
CA LYS A 161 2.44 -23.06 0.41
C LYS A 161 3.66 -23.94 0.72
N ALA A 162 4.32 -23.68 1.84
CA ALA A 162 5.46 -24.51 2.26
C ALA A 162 5.06 -25.98 2.43
N ARG A 163 3.92 -26.24 3.06
CA ARG A 163 3.37 -27.61 3.21
C ARG A 163 3.08 -28.25 1.84
N THR A 164 2.36 -27.55 0.97
CA THR A 164 2.02 -28.05 -0.38
C THR A 164 3.27 -28.41 -1.19
N VAL A 165 4.33 -27.58 -1.11
CA VAL A 165 5.61 -27.87 -1.79
C VAL A 165 6.23 -29.15 -1.23
N ILE A 166 6.32 -29.33 0.07
CA ILE A 166 6.89 -30.55 0.69
C ILE A 166 6.06 -31.78 0.31
N GLU A 167 4.74 -31.68 0.40
CA GLU A 167 3.84 -32.80 0.04
C GLU A 167 3.97 -33.19 -1.45
N SER A 168 4.11 -32.19 -2.35
CA SER A 168 4.29 -32.47 -3.78
C SER A 168 5.65 -33.09 -4.14
N LEU A 169 6.69 -32.85 -3.33
CA LEU A 169 8.02 -33.45 -3.52
C LEU A 169 8.15 -34.84 -2.86
N ALA A 170 7.27 -35.15 -1.92
CA ALA A 170 7.25 -36.41 -1.22
C ALA A 170 6.33 -37.46 -1.89
N ALA A 171 5.55 -37.06 -2.91
CA ALA A 171 4.66 -37.93 -3.69
C ALA A 171 5.40 -38.56 -4.88
#